data_d1e79a99f206d3db52d3d51be56ec1f6
#
_entry.id   d1e79a99f206d3db52d3d51be56ec1f6
#
_cell.length_a   1.000
_cell.length_b   1.000
_cell.length_c   1.000
_cell.angle_alpha   90.00
_cell.angle_beta   90.00
_cell.angle_gamma   90.00
#
_symmetry.space_group_name_H-M   'P 1'
#
loop_
_entity.id
_entity.type
_entity.pdbx_description
1 polymer ?
#
loop_
_entity_poly.entity_id
_entity_poly.type
_entity_poly.pdbx_seq_one_letter_code
_entity_poly.pdbx_strand_id
1 'polypeptide(L)'
;MNKKLSVLIVDDDISLGDSLTDILDAKGYDVNVVTSGKEALATIDENDFDVIFMDIRMPGMNGVETFMEVKKKSPHTSVVMITAFADGDLITQARDEGALQILPKPLDLEKIIGFLQKQELLRTIFIVDDDITFCNSLKDAIELHSYNVTVVNSAQEAIDTFEQQNYGIVLLDLKLNGKSGMDVAEDIKQKGFKCVMVMMSAFKKEFQKELDNSDQKFNFMEKPFEIDDLLQLLNEVSKKRLMKVLV
;
A
#
# COMPACT_ATOMS: atom_id res chain seq x y z
N MET A 1 -2.33 13.81 -13.13
CA MET A 1 -3.59 13.40 -12.46
C MET A 1 -3.29 12.14 -11.69
N ASN A 2 -3.53 12.13 -10.37
CA ASN A 2 -3.36 10.90 -9.59
C ASN A 2 -4.30 9.82 -10.17
N LYS A 3 -3.76 8.64 -10.47
CA LYS A 3 -4.57 7.50 -10.91
C LYS A 3 -5.51 7.14 -9.76
N LYS A 4 -6.80 7.06 -10.05
CA LYS A 4 -7.81 6.61 -9.06
C LYS A 4 -7.50 5.17 -8.65
N LEU A 5 -7.79 4.82 -7.39
CA LEU A 5 -7.76 3.42 -6.99
C LEU A 5 -8.85 2.64 -7.73
N SER A 6 -8.45 1.50 -8.31
CA SER A 6 -9.36 0.52 -8.91
C SER A 6 -9.78 -0.50 -7.85
N VAL A 7 -11.08 -0.63 -7.63
CA VAL A 7 -11.70 -1.45 -6.58
C VAL A 7 -12.60 -2.50 -7.22
N LEU A 8 -12.40 -3.76 -6.86
CA LEU A 8 -13.32 -4.85 -7.23
C LEU A 8 -14.13 -5.26 -5.99
N ILE A 9 -15.44 -5.31 -6.12
CA ILE A 9 -16.35 -5.85 -5.12
C ILE A 9 -16.85 -7.19 -5.62
N VAL A 10 -16.68 -8.24 -4.82
CA VAL A 10 -17.09 -9.62 -5.14
C VAL A 10 -18.07 -10.07 -4.06
N ASP A 11 -19.36 -10.03 -4.36
CA ASP A 11 -20.43 -10.34 -3.42
C ASP A 11 -21.67 -10.81 -4.19
N ASP A 12 -22.31 -11.89 -3.81
CA ASP A 12 -23.51 -12.39 -4.46
C ASP A 12 -24.78 -11.57 -4.12
N ASP A 13 -24.68 -10.67 -3.13
CA ASP A 13 -25.71 -9.67 -2.84
C ASP A 13 -25.53 -8.41 -3.72
N ILE A 14 -26.24 -8.40 -4.85
CA ILE A 14 -26.23 -7.29 -5.82
C ILE A 14 -26.54 -5.95 -5.15
N SER A 15 -27.51 -5.93 -4.21
CA SER A 15 -27.94 -4.67 -3.55
C SER A 15 -26.81 -4.07 -2.71
N LEU A 16 -26.00 -4.90 -2.08
CA LEU A 16 -24.82 -4.44 -1.33
C LEU A 16 -23.76 -3.90 -2.29
N GLY A 17 -23.50 -4.61 -3.39
CA GLY A 17 -22.58 -4.19 -4.44
C GLY A 17 -22.94 -2.81 -5.02
N ASP A 18 -24.20 -2.62 -5.43
CA ASP A 18 -24.69 -1.35 -5.99
C ASP A 18 -24.55 -0.20 -4.97
N SER A 19 -24.95 -0.44 -3.72
CA SER A 19 -24.86 0.59 -2.65
C SER A 19 -23.41 1.01 -2.37
N LEU A 20 -22.47 0.07 -2.35
CA LEU A 20 -21.06 0.38 -2.18
C LEU A 20 -20.49 1.12 -3.38
N THR A 21 -20.88 0.74 -4.60
CA THR A 21 -20.47 1.39 -5.83
C THR A 21 -20.86 2.85 -5.82
N ASP A 22 -22.13 3.18 -5.58
CA ASP A 22 -22.60 4.56 -5.53
C ASP A 22 -21.80 5.45 -4.55
N ILE A 23 -21.47 4.89 -3.39
CA ILE A 23 -20.73 5.62 -2.35
C ILE A 23 -19.28 5.81 -2.74
N LEU A 24 -18.62 4.76 -3.27
CA LEU A 24 -17.22 4.80 -3.59
C LEU A 24 -16.95 5.60 -4.87
N ASP A 25 -17.82 5.51 -5.88
CA ASP A 25 -17.76 6.33 -7.10
C ASP A 25 -17.90 7.83 -6.77
N ALA A 26 -18.83 8.18 -5.88
CA ALA A 26 -19.00 9.55 -5.40
C ALA A 26 -17.75 10.11 -4.69
N LYS A 27 -16.90 9.22 -4.15
CA LYS A 27 -15.60 9.57 -3.56
C LYS A 27 -14.44 9.53 -4.54
N GLY A 28 -14.70 9.13 -5.79
CA GLY A 28 -13.75 9.17 -6.88
C GLY A 28 -12.96 7.89 -7.10
N TYR A 29 -13.35 6.76 -6.50
CA TYR A 29 -12.79 5.44 -6.80
C TYR A 29 -13.33 4.90 -8.13
N ASP A 30 -12.60 3.99 -8.75
CA ASP A 30 -13.05 3.26 -9.96
C ASP A 30 -13.51 1.88 -9.51
N VAL A 31 -14.84 1.64 -9.53
CA VAL A 31 -15.44 0.48 -8.88
C VAL A 31 -16.04 -0.47 -9.90
N ASN A 32 -15.67 -1.73 -9.81
CA ASN A 32 -16.31 -2.83 -10.52
C ASN A 32 -16.97 -3.80 -9.52
N VAL A 33 -18.13 -4.34 -9.89
CA VAL A 33 -18.85 -5.33 -9.08
C VAL A 33 -19.04 -6.62 -9.89
N VAL A 34 -18.79 -7.75 -9.24
CA VAL A 34 -19.07 -9.08 -9.77
C VAL A 34 -19.74 -9.94 -8.70
N THR A 35 -20.53 -10.91 -9.11
CA THR A 35 -21.41 -11.68 -8.20
C THR A 35 -20.90 -13.08 -7.88
N SER A 36 -19.73 -13.45 -8.37
CA SER A 36 -19.17 -14.79 -8.13
C SER A 36 -17.64 -14.81 -8.23
N GLY A 37 -17.02 -15.80 -7.59
CA GLY A 37 -15.59 -16.02 -7.67
C GLY A 37 -15.09 -16.28 -9.10
N LYS A 38 -15.88 -16.94 -9.94
CA LYS A 38 -15.54 -17.18 -11.35
C LYS A 38 -15.50 -15.90 -12.16
N GLU A 39 -16.49 -15.03 -11.98
CA GLU A 39 -16.51 -13.70 -12.60
C GLU A 39 -15.34 -12.86 -12.11
N ALA A 40 -15.03 -12.89 -10.79
CA ALA A 40 -13.89 -12.19 -10.25
C ALA A 40 -12.57 -12.59 -10.94
N LEU A 41 -12.33 -13.89 -11.10
CA LEU A 41 -11.13 -14.39 -11.77
C LEU A 41 -11.07 -13.99 -13.25
N ALA A 42 -12.19 -14.03 -13.97
CA ALA A 42 -12.26 -13.57 -15.36
C ALA A 42 -11.99 -12.07 -15.48
N THR A 43 -12.55 -11.27 -14.56
CA THR A 43 -12.38 -9.81 -14.54
C THR A 43 -10.92 -9.42 -14.23
N ILE A 44 -10.25 -10.15 -13.35
CA ILE A 44 -8.83 -9.93 -12.99
C ILE A 44 -7.89 -10.33 -14.14
N ASP A 45 -8.28 -11.27 -15.00
CA ASP A 45 -7.48 -11.61 -16.19
C ASP A 45 -7.45 -10.48 -17.23
N GLU A 46 -8.42 -9.58 -17.21
CA GLU A 46 -8.57 -8.46 -18.15
C GLU A 46 -8.20 -7.10 -17.54
N ASN A 47 -8.24 -6.97 -16.21
CA ASN A 47 -8.08 -5.69 -15.51
C ASN A 47 -7.24 -5.84 -14.23
N ASP A 48 -6.45 -4.82 -13.94
CA ASP A 48 -5.72 -4.72 -12.69
C ASP A 48 -6.55 -4.00 -11.62
N PHE A 49 -6.59 -4.57 -10.42
CA PHE A 49 -7.25 -3.98 -9.26
C PHE A 49 -6.27 -3.72 -8.12
N ASP A 50 -6.47 -2.60 -7.46
CA ASP A 50 -5.67 -2.20 -6.31
C ASP A 50 -6.16 -2.84 -5.02
N VAL A 51 -7.49 -2.93 -4.91
CA VAL A 51 -8.19 -3.48 -3.75
C VAL A 51 -9.33 -4.37 -4.22
N ILE A 52 -9.47 -5.51 -3.58
CA ILE A 52 -10.62 -6.40 -3.74
C ILE A 52 -11.32 -6.54 -2.38
N PHE A 53 -12.61 -6.18 -2.34
CA PHE A 53 -13.50 -6.55 -1.25
C PHE A 53 -14.25 -7.81 -1.65
N MET A 54 -14.09 -8.91 -0.88
CA MET A 54 -14.58 -10.23 -1.28
C MET A 54 -15.40 -10.89 -0.18
N ASP A 55 -16.66 -11.22 -0.48
CA ASP A 55 -17.44 -12.02 0.45
C ASP A 55 -16.85 -13.43 0.57
N ILE A 56 -16.78 -13.92 1.82
CA ILE A 56 -16.33 -15.28 2.11
C ILE A 56 -17.34 -16.32 1.60
N ARG A 57 -18.64 -16.02 1.73
CA ARG A 57 -19.69 -16.99 1.39
C ARG A 57 -20.39 -16.64 0.10
N MET A 58 -20.02 -17.33 -0.97
CA MET A 58 -20.67 -17.22 -2.27
C MET A 58 -21.03 -18.61 -2.80
N PRO A 59 -22.11 -18.73 -3.60
CA PRO A 59 -22.46 -19.98 -4.27
C PRO A 59 -21.34 -20.47 -5.21
N GLY A 60 -21.07 -21.75 -5.19
CA GLY A 60 -20.03 -22.36 -6.03
C GLY A 60 -18.63 -22.20 -5.45
N MET A 61 -17.79 -21.38 -6.07
CA MET A 61 -16.46 -21.06 -5.56
C MET A 61 -16.58 -20.02 -4.45
N ASN A 62 -16.19 -20.37 -3.22
CA ASN A 62 -16.24 -19.46 -2.08
C ASN A 62 -15.14 -18.40 -2.15
N GLY A 63 -15.26 -17.36 -1.29
CA GLY A 63 -14.31 -16.25 -1.29
C GLY A 63 -12.89 -16.63 -0.94
N VAL A 64 -12.67 -17.64 -0.08
CA VAL A 64 -11.31 -18.08 0.29
C VAL A 64 -10.66 -18.83 -0.88
N GLU A 65 -11.40 -19.70 -1.55
CA GLU A 65 -10.91 -20.38 -2.76
C GLU A 65 -10.59 -19.35 -3.86
N THR A 66 -11.47 -18.36 -4.05
CA THR A 66 -11.25 -17.28 -5.01
C THR A 66 -10.01 -16.47 -4.64
N PHE A 67 -9.84 -16.12 -3.39
CA PHE A 67 -8.67 -15.38 -2.89
C PHE A 67 -7.35 -16.10 -3.17
N MET A 68 -7.30 -17.41 -2.97
CA MET A 68 -6.10 -18.22 -3.27
C MET A 68 -5.70 -18.14 -4.74
N GLU A 69 -6.68 -18.14 -5.66
CA GLU A 69 -6.40 -17.97 -7.09
C GLU A 69 -6.02 -16.52 -7.45
N VAL A 70 -6.70 -15.52 -6.86
CA VAL A 70 -6.34 -14.10 -7.01
C VAL A 70 -4.89 -13.88 -6.61
N LYS A 71 -4.46 -14.41 -5.46
CA LYS A 71 -3.10 -14.26 -4.96
C LYS A 71 -2.03 -14.79 -5.91
N LYS A 72 -2.34 -15.85 -6.70
CA LYS A 72 -1.44 -16.38 -7.72
C LYS A 72 -1.35 -15.48 -8.94
N LYS A 73 -2.48 -14.90 -9.36
CA LYS A 73 -2.59 -14.06 -10.56
C LYS A 73 -2.14 -12.61 -10.30
N SER A 74 -2.54 -12.06 -9.17
CA SER A 74 -2.33 -10.65 -8.79
C SER A 74 -1.78 -10.54 -7.37
N PRO A 75 -0.51 -10.91 -7.13
CA PRO A 75 0.07 -10.99 -5.76
C PRO A 75 0.19 -9.64 -5.07
N HIS A 76 0.11 -8.55 -5.82
CA HIS A 76 0.21 -7.17 -5.30
C HIS A 76 -1.15 -6.57 -4.93
N THR A 77 -2.26 -7.15 -5.38
CA THR A 77 -3.61 -6.69 -5.06
C THR A 77 -3.92 -6.90 -3.57
N SER A 78 -4.45 -5.88 -2.94
CA SER A 78 -4.87 -5.93 -1.54
C SER A 78 -6.25 -6.58 -1.42
N VAL A 79 -6.36 -7.74 -0.78
CA VAL A 79 -7.65 -8.42 -0.59
C VAL A 79 -8.14 -8.26 0.84
N VAL A 80 -9.35 -7.72 0.98
CA VAL A 80 -10.10 -7.58 2.23
C VAL A 80 -11.31 -8.51 2.15
N MET A 81 -11.37 -9.47 3.06
CA MET A 81 -12.48 -10.41 3.12
C MET A 81 -13.67 -9.78 3.86
N ILE A 82 -14.88 -10.09 3.41
CA ILE A 82 -16.14 -9.67 4.04
C ILE A 82 -16.88 -10.91 4.50
N THR A 83 -17.52 -10.87 5.67
CA THR A 83 -18.29 -12.02 6.16
C THR A 83 -19.50 -11.61 6.99
N ALA A 84 -20.63 -12.28 6.78
CA ALA A 84 -21.82 -12.14 7.62
C ALA A 84 -21.77 -13.01 8.89
N PHE A 85 -20.86 -14.00 8.95
CA PHE A 85 -20.81 -14.99 10.02
C PHE A 85 -19.40 -15.20 10.54
N ALA A 86 -19.30 -15.53 11.83
CA ALA A 86 -18.05 -15.93 12.46
C ALA A 86 -17.72 -17.41 12.11
N ASP A 87 -17.52 -17.71 10.82
CA ASP A 87 -17.05 -19.04 10.37
C ASP A 87 -15.58 -19.18 10.72
N GLY A 88 -15.31 -19.72 11.91
CA GLY A 88 -13.97 -19.83 12.45
C GLY A 88 -12.98 -20.47 11.49
N ASP A 89 -13.38 -21.53 10.77
CA ASP A 89 -12.48 -22.26 9.87
C ASP A 89 -12.12 -21.48 8.61
N LEU A 90 -13.10 -20.89 7.90
CA LEU A 90 -12.83 -20.09 6.70
C LEU A 90 -12.12 -18.78 7.02
N ILE A 91 -12.44 -18.17 8.15
CA ILE A 91 -11.74 -16.97 8.65
C ILE A 91 -10.27 -17.30 8.97
N THR A 92 -10.03 -18.42 9.66
CA THR A 92 -8.67 -18.87 9.97
C THR A 92 -7.90 -19.16 8.70
N GLN A 93 -8.50 -19.90 7.76
CA GLN A 93 -7.89 -20.19 6.47
C GLN A 93 -7.55 -18.90 5.69
N ALA A 94 -8.48 -17.94 5.60
CA ALA A 94 -8.23 -16.67 4.92
C ALA A 94 -7.05 -15.90 5.55
N ARG A 95 -6.93 -15.91 6.89
CA ARG A 95 -5.81 -15.27 7.60
C ARG A 95 -4.49 -15.98 7.34
N ASP A 96 -4.47 -17.30 7.42
CA ASP A 96 -3.27 -18.10 7.20
C ASP A 96 -2.77 -17.97 5.76
N GLU A 97 -3.68 -17.82 4.82
CA GLU A 97 -3.37 -17.54 3.42
C GLU A 97 -2.95 -16.07 3.15
N GLY A 98 -3.03 -15.20 4.16
CA GLY A 98 -2.53 -13.83 4.10
C GLY A 98 -3.54 -12.81 3.58
N ALA A 99 -4.85 -13.04 3.78
CA ALA A 99 -5.84 -11.99 3.62
C ALA A 99 -5.50 -10.79 4.51
N LEU A 100 -5.57 -9.59 3.94
CA LEU A 100 -5.12 -8.37 4.62
C LEU A 100 -5.97 -8.08 5.84
N GLN A 101 -7.28 -8.31 5.72
CA GLN A 101 -8.26 -8.03 6.77
C GLN A 101 -9.54 -8.83 6.53
N ILE A 102 -10.33 -8.98 7.58
CA ILE A 102 -11.67 -9.55 7.55
C ILE A 102 -12.63 -8.58 8.20
N LEU A 103 -13.62 -8.10 7.44
CA LEU A 103 -14.63 -7.17 7.88
C LEU A 103 -15.97 -7.90 8.10
N PRO A 104 -16.61 -7.74 9.26
CA PRO A 104 -17.93 -8.28 9.48
C PRO A 104 -19.02 -7.47 8.77
N LYS A 105 -20.06 -8.13 8.26
CA LYS A 105 -21.32 -7.48 7.88
C LYS A 105 -22.16 -7.23 9.15
N PRO A 106 -22.85 -6.07 9.29
CA PRO A 106 -22.98 -4.98 8.32
C PRO A 106 -21.68 -4.19 8.20
N LEU A 107 -21.38 -3.77 6.98
CA LEU A 107 -20.12 -3.09 6.66
C LEU A 107 -20.10 -1.67 7.27
N ASP A 108 -19.02 -1.37 7.94
CA ASP A 108 -18.72 -0.02 8.42
C ASP A 108 -18.05 0.77 7.28
N LEU A 109 -18.81 1.69 6.68
CA LEU A 109 -18.36 2.49 5.54
C LEU A 109 -17.17 3.39 5.90
N GLU A 110 -17.09 3.90 7.14
CA GLU A 110 -15.97 4.74 7.57
C GLU A 110 -14.67 3.93 7.57
N LYS A 111 -14.74 2.66 7.98
CA LYS A 111 -13.59 1.75 7.92
C LYS A 111 -13.16 1.45 6.49
N ILE A 112 -14.10 1.19 5.58
CA ILE A 112 -13.81 0.95 4.16
C ILE A 112 -13.12 2.18 3.55
N ILE A 113 -13.70 3.35 3.74
CA ILE A 113 -13.15 4.61 3.22
C ILE A 113 -11.77 4.90 3.84
N GLY A 114 -11.64 4.75 5.14
CA GLY A 114 -10.36 4.95 5.84
C GLY A 114 -9.27 3.98 5.35
N PHE A 115 -9.64 2.74 5.02
CA PHE A 115 -8.73 1.78 4.41
C PHE A 115 -8.29 2.23 3.00
N LEU A 116 -9.22 2.63 2.13
CA LEU A 116 -8.91 3.09 0.78
C LEU A 116 -8.05 4.35 0.80
N GLN A 117 -8.37 5.33 1.65
CA GLN A 117 -7.54 6.54 1.83
C GLN A 117 -6.12 6.21 2.30
N LYS A 118 -5.99 5.20 3.15
CA LYS A 118 -4.67 4.73 3.57
C LYS A 118 -3.92 4.04 2.46
N GLN A 119 -4.61 3.26 1.64
CA GLN A 119 -4.05 2.64 0.44
C GLN A 119 -3.55 3.70 -0.55
N GLU A 120 -4.34 4.75 -0.79
CA GLU A 120 -3.93 5.90 -1.62
C GLU A 120 -2.68 6.58 -1.07
N LEU A 121 -2.66 6.86 0.24
CA LEU A 121 -1.50 7.50 0.87
C LEU A 121 -0.24 6.66 0.71
N LEU A 122 -0.33 5.33 0.86
CA LEU A 122 0.82 4.44 0.72
C LEU A 122 1.34 4.31 -0.72
N ARG A 123 0.59 4.83 -1.70
CA ARG A 123 1.04 4.99 -3.08
C ARG A 123 1.78 6.29 -3.35
N THR A 124 1.79 7.22 -2.40
CA THR A 124 2.58 8.44 -2.51
C THR A 124 3.97 8.22 -1.96
N ILE A 125 4.96 8.27 -2.85
CA ILE A 125 6.37 8.08 -2.50
C ILE A 125 7.11 9.40 -2.59
N PHE A 126 7.90 9.68 -1.58
CA PHE A 126 8.79 10.82 -1.53
C PHE A 126 10.24 10.36 -1.55
N ILE A 127 10.98 10.73 -2.59
CA ILE A 127 12.40 10.40 -2.75
C ILE A 127 13.23 11.61 -2.39
N VAL A 128 14.17 11.41 -1.48
CA VAL A 128 15.13 12.43 -1.05
C VAL A 128 16.54 11.88 -1.28
N ASP A 129 17.23 12.42 -2.28
CA ASP A 129 18.56 11.97 -2.67
C ASP A 129 19.22 13.03 -3.55
N ASP A 130 20.49 13.32 -3.35
CA ASP A 130 21.21 14.37 -4.08
C ASP A 130 21.73 13.92 -5.47
N ASP A 131 21.63 12.62 -5.78
CA ASP A 131 21.86 12.10 -7.14
C ASP A 131 20.61 12.25 -8.01
N ILE A 132 20.54 13.35 -8.75
CA ILE A 132 19.41 13.68 -9.63
C ILE A 132 19.20 12.58 -10.69
N THR A 133 20.25 11.98 -11.23
CA THR A 133 20.15 10.95 -12.27
C THR A 133 19.53 9.68 -11.72
N PHE A 134 20.00 9.25 -10.56
CA PHE A 134 19.44 8.11 -9.83
C PHE A 134 17.96 8.36 -9.49
N CYS A 135 17.65 9.52 -8.93
CA CYS A 135 16.28 9.91 -8.59
C CYS A 135 15.31 9.84 -9.77
N ASN A 136 15.69 10.39 -10.92
CA ASN A 136 14.84 10.39 -12.11
C ASN A 136 14.62 8.96 -12.62
N SER A 137 15.67 8.16 -12.71
CA SER A 137 15.56 6.76 -13.13
C SER A 137 14.69 5.93 -12.18
N LEU A 138 14.85 6.14 -10.87
CA LEU A 138 14.07 5.46 -9.84
C LEU A 138 12.60 5.88 -9.88
N LYS A 139 12.33 7.18 -10.04
CA LYS A 139 10.99 7.72 -10.21
C LYS A 139 10.28 7.06 -11.38
N ASP A 140 10.90 7.10 -12.58
CA ASP A 140 10.31 6.53 -13.80
C ASP A 140 9.97 5.05 -13.61
N ALA A 141 10.89 4.28 -13.00
CA ALA A 141 10.67 2.87 -12.74
C ALA A 141 9.51 2.61 -11.75
N ILE A 142 9.41 3.38 -10.67
CA ILE A 142 8.37 3.21 -9.64
C ILE A 142 7.00 3.67 -10.17
N GLU A 143 6.93 4.74 -10.97
CA GLU A 143 5.68 5.27 -11.54
C GLU A 143 5.02 4.28 -12.51
N LEU A 144 5.78 3.37 -13.16
CA LEU A 144 5.23 2.27 -13.96
C LEU A 144 4.36 1.30 -13.13
N HIS A 145 4.56 1.26 -11.81
CA HIS A 145 3.81 0.40 -10.88
C HIS A 145 2.71 1.15 -10.10
N SER A 146 2.17 2.22 -10.72
CA SER A 146 1.04 2.99 -10.17
C SER A 146 1.32 3.70 -8.84
N TYR A 147 2.57 4.03 -8.55
CA TYR A 147 2.92 4.96 -7.47
C TYR A 147 2.98 6.40 -7.99
N ASN A 148 2.74 7.35 -7.09
CA ASN A 148 2.92 8.79 -7.35
C ASN A 148 4.20 9.24 -6.67
N VAL A 149 5.19 9.67 -7.44
CA VAL A 149 6.52 9.94 -6.93
C VAL A 149 6.85 11.44 -6.97
N THR A 150 7.22 11.98 -5.81
CA THR A 150 7.82 13.32 -5.69
C THR A 150 9.30 13.15 -5.37
N VAL A 151 10.14 13.89 -6.08
CA VAL A 151 11.61 13.87 -5.88
C VAL A 151 12.06 15.23 -5.41
N VAL A 152 12.95 15.25 -4.43
CA VAL A 152 13.72 16.42 -4.01
C VAL A 152 15.18 16.05 -3.83
N ASN A 153 16.08 17.02 -4.04
CA ASN A 153 17.51 16.75 -4.10
C ASN A 153 18.31 17.41 -2.97
N SER A 154 17.61 17.91 -1.93
CA SER A 154 18.26 18.47 -0.76
C SER A 154 17.43 18.27 0.51
N ALA A 155 18.11 18.26 1.65
CA ALA A 155 17.47 18.17 2.96
C ALA A 155 16.51 19.33 3.24
N GLN A 156 16.85 20.56 2.84
CA GLN A 156 15.98 21.72 3.05
C GLN A 156 14.71 21.62 2.22
N GLU A 157 14.84 21.31 0.94
CA GLU A 157 13.70 21.12 0.06
C GLU A 157 12.79 19.99 0.54
N ALA A 158 13.38 18.93 1.11
CA ALA A 158 12.62 17.82 1.70
C ALA A 158 11.69 18.29 2.81
N ILE A 159 12.19 19.09 3.74
CA ILE A 159 11.42 19.60 4.86
C ILE A 159 10.31 20.54 4.38
N ASP A 160 10.64 21.49 3.48
CA ASP A 160 9.69 22.47 2.95
C ASP A 160 8.57 21.80 2.14
N THR A 161 8.89 20.77 1.34
CA THR A 161 7.92 20.03 0.53
C THR A 161 7.03 19.13 1.40
N PHE A 162 7.61 18.52 2.43
CA PHE A 162 6.86 17.64 3.33
C PHE A 162 5.80 18.39 4.15
N GLU A 163 5.99 19.68 4.39
CA GLU A 163 5.00 20.54 5.07
C GLU A 163 3.76 20.83 4.20
N GLN A 164 3.91 20.74 2.90
CA GLN A 164 2.82 21.06 1.96
C GLN A 164 1.91 19.86 1.64
N GLN A 165 2.43 18.64 1.79
CA GLN A 165 1.72 17.42 1.40
C GLN A 165 2.14 16.23 2.28
N ASN A 166 1.19 15.33 2.56
CA ASN A 166 1.47 14.07 3.23
C ASN A 166 1.96 13.00 2.24
N TYR A 167 2.96 12.24 2.66
CA TYR A 167 3.47 11.07 1.94
C TYR A 167 3.33 9.81 2.77
N GLY A 168 3.00 8.70 2.12
CA GLY A 168 2.88 7.41 2.79
C GLY A 168 4.22 6.73 3.02
N ILE A 169 5.13 6.85 2.04
CA ILE A 169 6.46 6.24 2.05
C ILE A 169 7.50 7.30 1.69
N VAL A 170 8.61 7.29 2.40
CA VAL A 170 9.79 8.13 2.15
C VAL A 170 10.97 7.22 1.86
N LEU A 171 11.57 7.39 0.69
CA LEU A 171 12.87 6.81 0.33
C LEU A 171 13.92 7.88 0.56
N LEU A 172 14.81 7.66 1.52
CA LEU A 172 15.71 8.70 2.01
C LEU A 172 17.15 8.22 1.95
N ASP A 173 17.96 8.90 1.15
CA ASP A 173 19.41 8.65 1.16
C ASP A 173 20.02 9.10 2.50
N LEU A 174 20.88 8.26 3.06
CA LEU A 174 21.57 8.58 4.32
C LEU A 174 22.65 9.64 4.15
N LYS A 175 23.20 9.78 2.93
CA LYS A 175 24.29 10.70 2.65
C LYS A 175 23.85 11.80 1.71
N LEU A 176 23.26 12.85 2.26
CA LEU A 176 22.88 14.05 1.51
C LEU A 176 23.96 15.13 1.64
N ASN A 177 24.08 15.97 0.61
CA ASN A 177 24.98 17.13 0.66
C ASN A 177 24.57 18.08 1.80
N GLY A 178 25.44 18.22 2.79
CA GLY A 178 25.31 19.20 3.88
C GLY A 178 24.49 18.75 5.10
N LYS A 179 23.70 17.68 5.02
CA LYS A 179 22.92 17.14 6.15
C LYS A 179 22.79 15.62 6.04
N SER A 180 22.79 14.92 7.16
CA SER A 180 22.53 13.49 7.19
C SER A 180 21.05 13.20 6.89
N GLY A 181 20.77 12.09 6.16
CA GLY A 181 19.40 11.61 6.01
C GLY A 181 18.75 11.26 7.35
N MET A 182 19.52 10.87 8.36
CA MET A 182 19.02 10.65 9.72
C MET A 182 18.46 11.92 10.34
N ASP A 183 19.13 13.08 10.16
CA ASP A 183 18.63 14.37 10.64
C ASP A 183 17.31 14.75 9.95
N VAL A 184 17.20 14.50 8.64
CA VAL A 184 15.95 14.72 7.89
C VAL A 184 14.82 13.83 8.40
N ALA A 185 15.12 12.55 8.67
CA ALA A 185 14.14 11.61 9.23
C ALA A 185 13.65 12.07 10.62
N GLU A 186 14.55 12.60 11.46
CA GLU A 186 14.20 13.11 12.76
C GLU A 186 13.34 14.37 12.68
N ASP A 187 13.67 15.32 11.79
CA ASP A 187 12.89 16.53 11.55
C ASP A 187 11.45 16.18 11.09
N ILE A 188 11.30 15.27 10.14
CA ILE A 188 9.98 14.78 9.68
C ILE A 188 9.17 14.20 10.84
N LYS A 189 9.82 13.44 11.72
CA LYS A 189 9.18 12.85 12.89
C LYS A 189 8.77 13.90 13.92
N GLN A 190 9.65 14.84 14.25
CA GLN A 190 9.38 15.90 15.23
C GLN A 190 8.20 16.78 14.82
N LYS A 191 7.98 16.93 13.51
CA LYS A 191 6.81 17.60 12.94
C LYS A 191 5.52 16.76 13.02
N GLY A 192 5.58 15.53 13.53
CA GLY A 192 4.42 14.67 13.76
C GLY A 192 3.90 13.91 12.52
N PHE A 193 4.63 13.92 11.41
CA PHE A 193 4.24 13.20 10.20
C PHE A 193 4.36 11.67 10.40
N LYS A 194 3.37 10.95 9.88
CA LYS A 194 3.27 9.48 10.00
C LYS A 194 3.47 8.84 8.64
N CYS A 195 4.71 8.60 8.24
CA CYS A 195 5.08 7.89 7.02
C CYS A 195 5.86 6.61 7.33
N VAL A 196 6.03 5.76 6.32
CA VAL A 196 7.00 4.66 6.36
C VAL A 196 8.32 5.19 5.82
N MET A 197 9.40 5.03 6.57
CA MET A 197 10.73 5.42 6.11
C MET A 197 11.52 4.21 5.66
N VAL A 198 12.11 4.32 4.47
CA VAL A 198 13.08 3.39 3.89
C VAL A 198 14.37 4.15 3.69
N MET A 199 15.38 3.80 4.46
CA MET A 199 16.72 4.39 4.35
C MET A 199 17.47 3.73 3.20
N MET A 200 18.10 4.53 2.35
CA MET A 200 18.92 4.04 1.23
C MET A 200 20.39 4.44 1.47
N SER A 201 21.34 3.55 1.20
CA SER A 201 22.77 3.91 1.22
C SER A 201 23.63 2.83 0.55
N ALA A 202 24.73 3.25 -0.08
CA ALA A 202 25.80 2.36 -0.51
C ALA A 202 26.72 1.91 0.65
N PHE A 203 26.60 2.53 1.84
CA PHE A 203 27.53 2.37 2.96
C PHE A 203 26.79 2.04 4.27
N LYS A 204 25.98 1.00 4.26
CA LYS A 204 25.20 0.56 5.44
C LYS A 204 26.02 0.49 6.73
N LYS A 205 27.26 -0.02 6.64
CA LYS A 205 28.13 -0.19 7.81
C LYS A 205 28.52 1.12 8.49
N GLU A 206 28.60 2.22 7.74
CA GLU A 206 28.95 3.55 8.30
C GLU A 206 27.83 4.07 9.21
N PHE A 207 26.59 3.79 8.86
CA PHE A 207 25.40 4.26 9.59
C PHE A 207 24.82 3.21 10.56
N GLN A 208 25.42 2.01 10.67
CA GLN A 208 24.89 0.92 11.48
C GLN A 208 24.69 1.33 12.94
N LYS A 209 25.63 2.06 13.53
CA LYS A 209 25.54 2.53 14.93
C LYS A 209 24.40 3.54 15.13
N GLU A 210 24.18 4.43 14.16
CA GLU A 210 23.09 5.41 14.20
C GLU A 210 21.74 4.75 14.05
N LEU A 211 21.64 3.78 13.13
CA LEU A 211 20.45 2.96 12.94
C LEU A 211 20.11 2.10 14.17
N ASP A 212 21.11 1.50 14.81
CA ASP A 212 20.94 0.65 16.00
C ASP A 212 20.60 1.48 17.25
N ASN A 213 21.11 2.71 17.36
CA ASN A 213 20.83 3.61 18.47
C ASN A 213 19.53 4.41 18.31
N SER A 214 18.91 4.36 17.14
CA SER A 214 17.65 5.03 16.88
C SER A 214 16.50 4.27 17.56
N ASP A 215 15.62 4.99 18.25
CA ASP A 215 14.36 4.44 18.78
C ASP A 215 13.40 3.97 17.67
N GLN A 216 13.75 4.19 16.42
CA GLN A 216 12.98 3.79 15.24
C GLN A 216 13.56 2.57 14.55
N LYS A 217 12.69 1.61 14.23
CA LYS A 217 13.02 0.56 13.26
C LYS A 217 12.79 1.11 11.86
N PHE A 218 13.88 1.50 11.20
CA PHE A 218 13.86 1.84 9.79
C PHE A 218 13.90 0.60 8.91
N ASN A 219 13.20 0.66 7.77
CA ASN A 219 13.49 -0.27 6.68
C ASN A 219 14.74 0.22 5.96
N PHE A 220 15.52 -0.68 5.40
CA PHE A 220 16.79 -0.33 4.76
C PHE A 220 16.92 -0.99 3.40
N MET A 221 17.42 -0.22 2.43
CA MET A 221 17.75 -0.68 1.08
C MET A 221 19.21 -0.34 0.77
N GLU A 222 20.04 -1.33 0.51
CA GLU A 222 21.44 -1.14 0.18
C GLU A 222 21.62 -0.86 -1.32
N LYS A 223 22.25 0.24 -1.67
CA LYS A 223 22.60 0.60 -3.06
C LYS A 223 23.89 -0.12 -3.49
N PRO A 224 23.97 -0.64 -4.75
CA PRO A 224 22.89 -0.68 -5.75
C PRO A 224 21.88 -1.79 -5.45
N PHE A 225 20.62 -1.60 -5.85
CA PHE A 225 19.55 -2.58 -5.71
C PHE A 225 18.78 -2.71 -7.04
N GLU A 226 18.13 -3.84 -7.22
CA GLU A 226 17.20 -4.04 -8.33
C GLU A 226 15.83 -3.45 -8.00
N ILE A 227 15.12 -3.00 -9.03
CA ILE A 227 13.79 -2.39 -8.84
C ILE A 227 12.80 -3.38 -8.20
N ASP A 228 12.88 -4.65 -8.55
CA ASP A 228 12.00 -5.70 -8.01
C ASP A 228 12.19 -5.88 -6.50
N ASP A 229 13.41 -5.78 -5.99
CA ASP A 229 13.70 -5.85 -4.55
C ASP A 229 13.05 -4.66 -3.81
N LEU A 230 13.13 -3.46 -4.40
CA LEU A 230 12.48 -2.28 -3.83
C LEU A 230 10.95 -2.43 -3.85
N LEU A 231 10.36 -2.85 -4.97
CA LEU A 231 8.91 -3.06 -5.09
C LEU A 231 8.41 -4.11 -4.09
N GLN A 232 9.16 -5.18 -3.88
CA GLN A 232 8.85 -6.17 -2.85
C GLN A 232 8.86 -5.52 -1.45
N LEU A 233 9.88 -4.75 -1.12
CA LEU A 233 9.96 -4.04 0.17
C LEU A 233 8.79 -3.07 0.34
N LEU A 234 8.47 -2.25 -0.68
CA LEU A 234 7.34 -1.31 -0.66
C LEU A 234 6.01 -2.03 -0.39
N ASN A 235 5.80 -3.18 -1.02
CA ASN A 235 4.62 -4.00 -0.81
C ASN A 235 4.55 -4.54 0.63
N GLU A 236 5.65 -5.07 1.16
CA GLU A 236 5.71 -5.59 2.54
C GLU A 236 5.41 -4.52 3.59
N VAL A 237 6.02 -3.34 3.45
CA VAL A 237 5.82 -2.25 4.42
C VAL A 237 4.41 -1.67 4.33
N SER A 238 3.85 -1.60 3.12
CA SER A 238 2.47 -1.18 2.89
C SER A 238 1.48 -2.16 3.53
N LYS A 239 1.62 -3.46 3.31
CA LYS A 239 0.80 -4.49 3.95
C LYS A 239 0.85 -4.40 5.48
N LYS A 240 2.04 -4.31 6.06
CA LYS A 240 2.21 -4.14 7.52
C LYS A 240 1.52 -2.87 8.06
N ARG A 241 1.50 -1.81 7.27
CA ARG A 241 0.88 -0.54 7.66
C ARG A 241 -0.64 -0.59 7.56
N LEU A 242 -1.17 -1.25 6.52
CA LEU A 242 -2.61 -1.43 6.31
C LEU A 242 -3.24 -2.32 7.39
N MET A 243 -2.58 -3.39 7.79
CA MET A 243 -3.06 -4.27 8.87
C MET A 243 -3.33 -3.54 10.19
N LYS A 244 -2.68 -2.41 10.44
CA LYS A 244 -2.85 -1.61 11.67
C LYS A 244 -4.03 -0.63 11.64
N VAL A 245 -4.67 -0.44 10.50
CA VAL A 245 -5.71 0.59 10.32
C VAL A 245 -7.10 0.07 10.65
N LEU A 246 -7.31 -1.22 10.50
CA LEU A 246 -8.63 -1.85 10.60
C LEU A 246 -8.87 -2.60 11.92
N VAL A 247 -7.93 -2.48 12.86
CA VAL A 247 -8.05 -3.04 14.22
C VAL A 247 -8.86 -2.15 15.15
#